data_d62c19f187efaf1693d3d3c0e19a57d2
#
_entry.id   d62c19f187efaf1693d3d3c0e19a57d2
#
_cell.length_a   1.000
_cell.length_b   1.000
_cell.length_c   1.000
_cell.angle_alpha   90.00
_cell.angle_beta   90.00
_cell.angle_gamma   90.00
#
_symmetry.space_group_name_H-M   'P 1'
#
loop_
_entity.id
_entity.type
_entity.pdbx_description
1 polymer ?
#
loop_
_entity_poly.entity_id
_entity_poly.type
_entity_poly.pdbx_seq_one_letter_code
_entity_poly.pdbx_strand_id
1 'polypeptide(L)'
;MKRLVMMLAVMSLLIGAAPYGRTSPASAAGKKDKLEAARLAEEKGDLDRIHEDYSAAVSHYESALRVNSKSADLYNKLGIAELQLKDRGAARRNFGKALRYNPQFFAPLNNMGVLDLLDRRYKSAISYFKQALALDESNAHTHLNLAGAWMGLGEVDHAMTEYARALELDADVLSTTPEGVVAQVTTPEQRARVSFLIAKAYMKRGNLDGALEYLRRAKEGRYPDMANVYKDPVFTPLWNDPRLAKIVKR
;
A
#
# COMPACT_ATOMS: atom_id res chain seq x y z
N MET A 1 -49.20 47.58 63.05
CA MET A 1 -49.29 46.59 64.11
C MET A 1 -50.00 45.37 63.57
N LYS A 2 -49.32 44.31 63.39
CA LYS A 2 -49.70 42.89 63.42
C LYS A 2 -48.62 42.09 62.68
N ARG A 3 -47.85 41.34 63.46
CA ARG A 3 -46.79 40.45 63.00
C ARG A 3 -47.41 39.23 62.32
N LEU A 4 -46.98 38.92 61.11
CA LEU A 4 -47.26 37.64 60.44
C LEU A 4 -45.99 36.81 60.45
N VAL A 5 -46.00 35.77 61.22
CA VAL A 5 -44.96 34.73 61.28
C VAL A 5 -45.15 33.81 60.10
N MET A 6 -44.21 33.77 59.17
CA MET A 6 -44.20 32.82 58.08
C MET A 6 -43.31 31.63 58.45
N MET A 7 -43.93 30.49 58.66
CA MET A 7 -43.25 29.19 58.82
C MET A 7 -42.68 28.76 57.46
N LEU A 8 -41.35 28.67 57.36
CA LEU A 8 -40.66 28.02 56.25
C LEU A 8 -40.55 26.53 56.51
N ALA A 9 -41.29 25.73 55.77
CA ALA A 9 -41.12 24.28 55.68
C ALA A 9 -39.88 23.98 54.82
N VAL A 10 -38.89 23.42 55.45
CA VAL A 10 -37.69 22.90 54.75
C VAL A 10 -38.03 21.53 54.19
N MET A 11 -38.30 21.49 52.87
CA MET A 11 -38.43 20.23 52.13
C MET A 11 -37.05 19.74 51.77
N SER A 12 -36.53 18.73 52.45
CA SER A 12 -35.30 18.03 52.14
C SER A 12 -35.48 17.23 50.86
N LEU A 13 -35.00 17.73 49.74
CA LEU A 13 -34.90 16.97 48.49
C LEU A 13 -33.71 16.01 48.64
N LEU A 14 -33.97 14.74 48.89
CA LEU A 14 -33.01 13.65 48.72
C LEU A 14 -32.77 13.49 47.20
N ILE A 15 -31.71 14.14 46.70
CA ILE A 15 -31.15 13.85 45.37
C ILE A 15 -30.45 12.49 45.53
N GLY A 16 -31.11 11.44 45.06
CA GLY A 16 -30.51 10.14 44.87
C GLY A 16 -29.34 10.24 43.89
N ALA A 17 -28.12 10.24 44.39
CA ALA A 17 -26.96 10.08 43.56
C ALA A 17 -27.02 8.71 42.86
N ALA A 18 -27.26 8.70 41.57
CA ALA A 18 -27.11 7.50 40.76
C ALA A 18 -25.67 6.95 41.03
N PRO A 19 -25.52 5.66 41.21
CA PRO A 19 -24.19 5.10 41.42
C PRO A 19 -23.45 5.25 40.08
N TYR A 20 -22.53 6.19 40.00
CA TYR A 20 -21.49 6.16 38.97
C TYR A 20 -20.87 4.78 39.03
N GLY A 21 -21.07 4.00 37.94
CA GLY A 21 -20.55 2.64 37.86
C GLY A 21 -19.04 2.64 37.97
N ARG A 22 -18.55 2.51 39.23
CA ARG A 22 -17.14 2.18 39.45
C ARG A 22 -16.93 0.77 38.93
N THR A 23 -16.31 0.65 37.77
CA THR A 23 -15.77 -0.64 37.31
C THR A 23 -14.92 -1.19 38.45
N SER A 24 -15.23 -2.40 38.96
CA SER A 24 -14.46 -3.00 40.04
C SER A 24 -13.00 -3.16 39.62
N PRO A 25 -12.01 -3.02 40.55
CA PRO A 25 -10.59 -3.20 40.23
C PRO A 25 -10.28 -4.52 39.52
N ALA A 26 -10.99 -5.58 39.88
CA ALA A 26 -10.89 -6.90 39.25
C ALA A 26 -11.35 -6.89 37.76
N SER A 27 -12.38 -6.09 37.42
CA SER A 27 -12.83 -5.92 36.04
C SER A 27 -11.81 -5.14 35.21
N ALA A 28 -11.16 -4.14 35.79
CA ALA A 28 -10.12 -3.35 35.13
C ALA A 28 -8.83 -4.17 34.92
N ALA A 29 -8.42 -4.99 35.89
CA ALA A 29 -7.28 -5.89 35.74
C ALA A 29 -7.51 -6.93 34.65
N GLY A 30 -8.64 -7.63 34.64
CA GLY A 30 -8.95 -8.61 33.60
C GLY A 30 -9.09 -8.01 32.21
N LYS A 31 -9.49 -6.72 32.06
CA LYS A 31 -9.48 -6.01 30.79
C LYS A 31 -8.07 -5.72 30.33
N LYS A 32 -7.17 -5.32 31.23
CA LYS A 32 -5.75 -5.05 30.95
C LYS A 32 -5.05 -6.32 30.48
N ASP A 33 -5.27 -7.45 31.15
CA ASP A 33 -4.68 -8.74 30.78
C ASP A 33 -5.13 -9.21 29.39
N LYS A 34 -6.41 -9.03 29.05
CA LYS A 34 -6.92 -9.33 27.71
C LYS A 34 -6.29 -8.45 26.63
N LEU A 35 -6.10 -7.16 26.92
CA LEU A 35 -5.48 -6.23 25.98
C LEU A 35 -4.01 -6.61 25.74
N GLU A 36 -3.29 -6.97 26.80
CA GLU A 36 -1.90 -7.42 26.70
C GLU A 36 -1.78 -8.74 25.93
N ALA A 37 -2.66 -9.68 26.19
CA ALA A 37 -2.73 -10.93 25.43
C ALA A 37 -3.02 -10.70 23.93
N ALA A 38 -3.86 -9.72 23.58
CA ALA A 38 -4.14 -9.35 22.21
C ALA A 38 -2.91 -8.71 21.53
N ARG A 39 -2.20 -7.82 22.24
CA ARG A 39 -0.96 -7.23 21.76
C ARG A 39 0.11 -8.30 21.49
N LEU A 40 0.29 -9.22 22.43
CA LEU A 40 1.23 -10.33 22.25
C LEU A 40 0.84 -11.25 21.08
N ALA A 41 -0.45 -11.48 20.88
CA ALA A 41 -0.92 -12.25 19.73
C ALA A 41 -0.63 -11.52 18.40
N GLU A 42 -0.83 -10.21 18.35
CA GLU A 42 -0.47 -9.40 17.18
C GLU A 42 1.02 -9.48 16.87
N GLU A 43 1.89 -9.29 17.88
CA GLU A 43 3.35 -9.38 17.73
C GLU A 43 3.80 -10.75 17.23
N LYS A 44 3.19 -11.84 17.74
CA LYS A 44 3.46 -13.18 17.24
C LYS A 44 3.04 -13.34 15.78
N GLY A 45 1.88 -12.84 15.40
CA GLY A 45 1.43 -12.84 14.02
C GLY A 45 2.36 -12.05 13.08
N ASP A 46 2.91 -10.92 13.55
CA ASP A 46 3.90 -10.15 12.78
C ASP A 46 5.20 -10.95 12.60
N LEU A 47 5.66 -11.68 13.63
CA LEU A 47 6.84 -12.56 13.54
C LEU A 47 6.60 -13.74 12.59
N ASP A 48 5.45 -14.42 12.71
CA ASP A 48 5.10 -15.52 11.81
C ASP A 48 5.06 -15.08 10.36
N ARG A 49 4.49 -13.88 10.09
CA ARG A 49 4.47 -13.29 8.76
C ARG A 49 5.88 -13.02 8.21
N ILE A 50 6.82 -12.57 9.07
CA ILE A 50 8.23 -12.36 8.70
C ILE A 50 8.90 -13.70 8.36
N HIS A 51 8.53 -14.78 9.08
CA HIS A 51 9.03 -16.13 8.82
C HIS A 51 8.22 -16.87 7.72
N GLU A 52 7.31 -16.17 7.05
CA GLU A 52 6.44 -16.71 6.00
C GLU A 52 5.49 -17.84 6.48
N ASP A 53 5.31 -18.02 7.80
CA ASP A 53 4.27 -18.89 8.34
C ASP A 53 2.92 -18.15 8.37
N TYR A 54 2.35 -17.98 7.20
CA TYR A 54 1.11 -17.24 7.04
C TYR A 54 -0.09 -17.90 7.72
N SER A 55 -0.07 -19.23 7.90
CA SER A 55 -1.13 -19.95 8.62
C SER A 55 -1.12 -19.65 10.12
N ALA A 56 0.06 -19.63 10.74
CA ALA A 56 0.22 -19.21 12.12
C ALA A 56 -0.13 -17.73 12.30
N ALA A 57 0.32 -16.86 11.38
CA ALA A 57 0.01 -15.43 11.39
C ALA A 57 -1.51 -15.18 11.38
N VAL A 58 -2.28 -15.87 10.51
CA VAL A 58 -3.75 -15.79 10.48
C VAL A 58 -4.33 -16.12 11.86
N SER A 59 -3.93 -17.25 12.47
CA SER A 59 -4.43 -17.69 13.76
C SER A 59 -4.16 -16.68 14.87
N HIS A 60 -2.98 -16.07 14.87
CA HIS A 60 -2.59 -15.07 15.84
C HIS A 60 -3.34 -13.74 15.64
N TYR A 61 -3.49 -13.24 14.40
CA TYR A 61 -4.28 -12.04 14.11
C TYR A 61 -5.76 -12.22 14.46
N GLU A 62 -6.35 -13.39 14.19
CA GLU A 62 -7.71 -13.70 14.61
C GLU A 62 -7.85 -13.71 16.13
N SER A 63 -6.83 -14.20 16.85
CA SER A 63 -6.80 -14.16 18.31
C SER A 63 -6.78 -12.74 18.85
N ALA A 64 -5.97 -11.84 18.26
CA ALA A 64 -5.94 -10.42 18.58
C ALA A 64 -7.28 -9.74 18.30
N LEU A 65 -7.93 -10.07 17.16
CA LEU A 65 -9.23 -9.53 16.76
C LEU A 65 -10.39 -9.94 17.68
N ARG A 66 -10.28 -11.05 18.44
CA ARG A 66 -11.28 -11.40 19.46
C ARG A 66 -11.40 -10.33 20.55
N VAL A 67 -10.34 -9.57 20.80
CA VAL A 67 -10.31 -8.47 21.77
C VAL A 67 -10.49 -7.12 21.06
N ASN A 68 -9.71 -6.89 19.99
CA ASN A 68 -9.68 -5.64 19.24
C ASN A 68 -10.52 -5.75 17.95
N SER A 69 -11.78 -6.12 18.07
CA SER A 69 -12.68 -6.48 16.96
C SER A 69 -12.94 -5.37 15.93
N LYS A 70 -12.50 -4.13 16.19
CA LYS A 70 -12.66 -2.98 15.28
C LYS A 70 -11.31 -2.44 14.78
N SER A 71 -10.22 -3.15 15.00
CA SER A 71 -8.89 -2.72 14.54
C SER A 71 -8.77 -2.86 13.03
N ALA A 72 -8.76 -1.72 12.32
CA ALA A 72 -8.54 -1.69 10.88
C ALA A 72 -7.17 -2.27 10.50
N ASP A 73 -6.15 -2.02 11.33
CA ASP A 73 -4.80 -2.53 11.11
C ASP A 73 -4.74 -4.06 11.18
N LEU A 74 -5.32 -4.66 12.23
CA LEU A 74 -5.39 -6.12 12.35
C LEU A 74 -6.13 -6.77 11.18
N TYR A 75 -7.24 -6.17 10.71
CA TYR A 75 -7.93 -6.68 9.52
C TYR A 75 -7.07 -6.56 8.26
N ASN A 76 -6.29 -5.50 8.12
CA ASN A 76 -5.35 -5.37 7.01
C ASN A 76 -4.23 -6.43 7.08
N LYS A 77 -3.61 -6.63 8.25
CA LYS A 77 -2.57 -7.65 8.47
C LYS A 77 -3.10 -9.06 8.21
N LEU A 78 -4.29 -9.38 8.71
CA LEU A 78 -4.98 -10.65 8.44
C LEU A 78 -5.22 -10.84 6.95
N GLY A 79 -5.74 -9.83 6.25
CA GLY A 79 -5.98 -9.90 4.81
C GLY A 79 -4.69 -10.09 4.00
N ILE A 80 -3.55 -9.52 4.43
CA ILE A 80 -2.25 -9.74 3.80
C ILE A 80 -1.82 -11.22 3.98
N ALA A 81 -1.93 -11.79 5.17
CA ALA A 81 -1.58 -13.19 5.41
C ALA A 81 -2.45 -14.16 4.59
N GLU A 82 -3.77 -13.90 4.51
CA GLU A 82 -4.70 -14.68 3.69
C GLU A 82 -4.39 -14.56 2.18
N LEU A 83 -3.97 -13.37 1.71
CA LEU A 83 -3.53 -13.18 0.32
C LEU A 83 -2.30 -14.03 -0.01
N GLN A 84 -1.34 -14.13 0.90
CA GLN A 84 -0.16 -14.99 0.74
C GLN A 84 -0.55 -16.47 0.70
N LEU A 85 -1.54 -16.87 1.47
CA LEU A 85 -2.15 -18.21 1.40
C LEU A 85 -3.00 -18.44 0.14
N LYS A 86 -3.09 -17.43 -0.75
CA LYS A 86 -3.90 -17.42 -1.97
C LYS A 86 -5.42 -17.47 -1.71
N ASP A 87 -5.87 -17.28 -0.47
CA ASP A 87 -7.29 -17.08 -0.16
C ASP A 87 -7.71 -15.62 -0.42
N ARG A 88 -7.86 -15.31 -1.72
CA ARG A 88 -8.29 -13.98 -2.17
C ARG A 88 -9.67 -13.58 -1.65
N GLY A 89 -10.54 -14.57 -1.38
CA GLY A 89 -11.89 -14.33 -0.87
C GLY A 89 -11.87 -13.83 0.57
N ALA A 90 -11.10 -14.49 1.44
CA ALA A 90 -10.89 -14.06 2.82
C ALA A 90 -10.17 -12.71 2.87
N ALA A 91 -9.08 -12.55 2.14
CA ALA A 91 -8.32 -11.30 2.06
C ALA A 91 -9.23 -10.11 1.68
N ARG A 92 -10.06 -10.27 0.65
CA ARG A 92 -11.03 -9.23 0.23
C ARG A 92 -12.02 -8.86 1.33
N ARG A 93 -12.55 -9.85 2.06
CA ARG A 93 -13.48 -9.59 3.19
C ARG A 93 -12.77 -8.80 4.29
N ASN A 94 -11.54 -9.12 4.61
CA ASN A 94 -10.81 -8.48 5.70
C ASN A 94 -10.27 -7.09 5.30
N PHE A 95 -9.78 -6.87 4.09
CA PHE A 95 -9.50 -5.50 3.60
C PHE A 95 -10.78 -4.65 3.58
N GLY A 96 -11.93 -5.21 3.19
CA GLY A 96 -13.22 -4.51 3.26
C GLY A 96 -13.63 -4.14 4.69
N LYS A 97 -13.34 -5.00 5.70
CA LYS A 97 -13.55 -4.66 7.12
C LYS A 97 -12.57 -3.57 7.58
N ALA A 98 -11.30 -3.63 7.18
CA ALA A 98 -10.32 -2.58 7.46
C ALA A 98 -10.82 -1.21 6.98
N LEU A 99 -11.27 -1.12 5.73
CA LEU A 99 -11.83 0.11 5.15
C LEU A 99 -13.15 0.55 5.80
N ARG A 100 -13.97 -0.38 6.31
CA ARG A 100 -15.18 -0.03 7.08
C ARG A 100 -14.82 0.67 8.38
N TYR A 101 -13.77 0.24 9.08
CA TYR A 101 -13.33 0.83 10.35
C TYR A 101 -12.43 2.06 10.15
N ASN A 102 -11.67 2.12 9.06
CA ASN A 102 -10.89 3.29 8.66
C ASN A 102 -10.95 3.48 7.14
N PRO A 103 -11.91 4.30 6.63
CA PRO A 103 -12.05 4.54 5.20
C PRO A 103 -10.85 5.24 4.54
N GLN A 104 -10.02 5.94 5.33
CA GLN A 104 -8.81 6.64 4.86
C GLN A 104 -7.53 5.83 5.13
N PHE A 105 -7.63 4.52 5.20
CA PHE A 105 -6.48 3.67 5.39
C PHE A 105 -5.88 3.29 4.02
N PHE A 106 -4.74 3.86 3.71
CA PHE A 106 -4.02 3.67 2.44
C PHE A 106 -3.80 2.19 2.09
N ALA A 107 -3.24 1.40 3.04
CA ALA A 107 -2.78 0.04 2.76
C ALA A 107 -3.90 -0.91 2.28
N PRO A 108 -5.09 -1.00 2.93
CA PRO A 108 -6.18 -1.82 2.41
C PRO A 108 -6.72 -1.37 1.05
N LEU A 109 -6.70 -0.05 0.73
CA LEU A 109 -7.08 0.43 -0.60
C LEU A 109 -6.12 -0.11 -1.66
N ASN A 110 -4.80 0.04 -1.43
CA ASN A 110 -3.81 -0.53 -2.33
C ASN A 110 -3.99 -2.06 -2.48
N ASN A 111 -4.19 -2.78 -1.39
CA ASN A 111 -4.35 -4.22 -1.38
C ASN A 111 -5.63 -4.70 -2.08
N MET A 112 -6.73 -3.94 -1.99
CA MET A 112 -7.93 -4.18 -2.80
C MET A 112 -7.66 -4.01 -4.29
N GLY A 113 -6.88 -3.00 -4.65
CA GLY A 113 -6.41 -2.79 -6.01
C GLY A 113 -5.56 -3.97 -6.52
N VAL A 114 -4.64 -4.47 -5.69
CA VAL A 114 -3.82 -5.65 -6.01
C VAL A 114 -4.68 -6.89 -6.22
N LEU A 115 -5.67 -7.16 -5.36
CA LEU A 115 -6.62 -8.25 -5.55
C LEU A 115 -7.36 -8.14 -6.87
N ASP A 116 -7.82 -6.94 -7.23
CA ASP A 116 -8.52 -6.71 -8.49
C ASP A 116 -7.60 -6.84 -9.70
N LEU A 117 -6.34 -6.42 -9.57
CA LEU A 117 -5.32 -6.63 -10.61
C LEU A 117 -5.06 -8.13 -10.86
N LEU A 118 -4.90 -8.92 -9.80
CA LEU A 118 -4.73 -10.37 -9.87
C LEU A 118 -5.96 -11.09 -10.45
N ASP A 119 -7.15 -10.55 -10.24
CA ASP A 119 -8.40 -11.05 -10.80
C ASP A 119 -8.71 -10.47 -12.19
N ARG A 120 -7.77 -9.70 -12.79
CA ARG A 120 -7.89 -8.99 -14.08
C ARG A 120 -9.08 -8.01 -14.13
N ARG A 121 -9.52 -7.52 -12.99
CA ARG A 121 -10.54 -6.46 -12.89
C ARG A 121 -9.89 -5.08 -12.96
N TYR A 122 -9.20 -4.81 -14.07
CA TYR A 122 -8.29 -3.67 -14.23
C TYR A 122 -8.94 -2.31 -13.93
N LYS A 123 -10.17 -2.06 -14.40
CA LYS A 123 -10.89 -0.79 -14.13
C LYS A 123 -11.12 -0.56 -12.64
N SER A 124 -11.50 -1.61 -11.91
CA SER A 124 -11.68 -1.57 -10.47
C SER A 124 -10.34 -1.38 -9.74
N ALA A 125 -9.30 -2.10 -10.17
CA ALA A 125 -7.94 -1.94 -9.64
C ALA A 125 -7.46 -0.49 -9.76
N ILE A 126 -7.61 0.14 -10.94
CA ILE A 126 -7.27 1.55 -11.19
C ILE A 126 -8.02 2.47 -10.21
N SER A 127 -9.31 2.23 -9.98
CA SER A 127 -10.10 3.03 -9.04
C SER A 127 -9.54 2.95 -7.61
N TYR A 128 -9.20 1.76 -7.13
CA TYR A 128 -8.61 1.57 -5.81
C TYR A 128 -7.22 2.19 -5.69
N PHE A 129 -6.34 2.01 -6.69
CA PHE A 129 -5.01 2.60 -6.67
C PHE A 129 -5.07 4.13 -6.69
N LYS A 130 -5.97 4.73 -7.47
CA LYS A 130 -6.19 6.18 -7.46
C LYS A 130 -6.69 6.68 -6.10
N GLN A 131 -7.57 5.95 -5.43
CA GLN A 131 -7.99 6.28 -4.06
C GLN A 131 -6.82 6.18 -3.07
N ALA A 132 -5.97 5.17 -3.18
CA ALA A 132 -4.76 5.04 -2.36
C ALA A 132 -3.80 6.21 -2.62
N LEU A 133 -3.52 6.56 -3.88
CA LEU A 133 -2.63 7.67 -4.25
C LEU A 133 -3.19 9.04 -3.82
N ALA A 134 -4.51 9.19 -3.71
CA ALA A 134 -5.10 10.40 -3.13
C ALA A 134 -4.77 10.59 -1.64
N LEU A 135 -4.39 9.52 -0.93
CA LEU A 135 -3.94 9.55 0.47
C LEU A 135 -2.41 9.64 0.60
N ASP A 136 -1.68 9.03 -0.33
CA ASP A 136 -0.21 9.05 -0.40
C ASP A 136 0.23 9.03 -1.86
N GLU A 137 0.42 10.21 -2.44
CA GLU A 137 0.85 10.39 -3.84
C GLU A 137 2.33 10.05 -4.08
N SER A 138 3.10 9.80 -3.00
CA SER A 138 4.52 9.49 -3.08
C SER A 138 4.82 7.99 -3.05
N ASN A 139 3.82 7.13 -3.07
CA ASN A 139 4.01 5.69 -2.98
C ASN A 139 4.38 5.06 -4.33
N ALA A 140 5.66 4.80 -4.53
CA ALA A 140 6.21 4.24 -5.77
C ALA A 140 5.57 2.89 -6.15
N HIS A 141 5.33 2.00 -5.18
CA HIS A 141 4.71 0.70 -5.45
C HIS A 141 3.27 0.82 -5.93
N THR A 142 2.51 1.79 -5.42
CA THR A 142 1.13 2.02 -5.87
C THR A 142 1.10 2.57 -7.30
N HIS A 143 2.02 3.48 -7.66
CA HIS A 143 2.18 3.91 -9.05
C HIS A 143 2.54 2.73 -9.97
N LEU A 144 3.44 1.84 -9.52
CA LEU A 144 3.80 0.65 -10.26
C LEU A 144 2.60 -0.30 -10.46
N ASN A 145 1.81 -0.52 -9.41
CA ASN A 145 0.59 -1.32 -9.48
C ASN A 145 -0.45 -0.71 -10.44
N LEU A 146 -0.61 0.62 -10.38
CA LEU A 146 -1.49 1.38 -11.27
C LEU A 146 -1.03 1.26 -12.74
N ALA A 147 0.28 1.35 -12.98
CA ALA A 147 0.86 1.10 -14.30
C ALA A 147 0.52 -0.30 -14.82
N GLY A 148 0.65 -1.33 -13.98
CA GLY A 148 0.25 -2.70 -14.29
C GLY A 148 -1.22 -2.82 -14.67
N ALA A 149 -2.10 -2.13 -13.96
CA ALA A 149 -3.54 -2.13 -14.25
C ALA A 149 -3.87 -1.42 -15.58
N TRP A 150 -3.22 -0.29 -15.88
CA TRP A 150 -3.33 0.39 -17.18
C TRP A 150 -2.81 -0.49 -18.32
N MET A 151 -1.67 -1.17 -18.08
CA MET A 151 -1.11 -2.11 -19.06
C MET A 151 -2.08 -3.25 -19.35
N GLY A 152 -2.74 -3.79 -18.32
CA GLY A 152 -3.76 -4.84 -18.46
C GLY A 152 -4.97 -4.41 -19.30
N LEU A 153 -5.31 -3.12 -19.32
CA LEU A 153 -6.34 -2.54 -20.21
C LEU A 153 -5.83 -2.27 -21.63
N GLY A 154 -4.52 -2.34 -21.89
CA GLY A 154 -3.93 -1.92 -23.15
C GLY A 154 -3.65 -0.41 -23.26
N GLU A 155 -3.87 0.36 -22.19
CA GLU A 155 -3.65 1.80 -22.10
C GLU A 155 -2.17 2.11 -21.85
N VAL A 156 -1.33 1.85 -22.86
CA VAL A 156 0.13 1.84 -22.74
C VAL A 156 0.69 3.20 -22.30
N ASP A 157 0.17 4.31 -22.83
CA ASP A 157 0.71 5.64 -22.53
C ASP A 157 0.43 6.05 -21.06
N HIS A 158 -0.75 5.72 -20.54
CA HIS A 158 -1.05 5.88 -19.12
C HIS A 158 -0.13 5.01 -18.26
N ALA A 159 0.08 3.74 -18.64
CA ALA A 159 1.00 2.86 -17.92
C ALA A 159 2.42 3.41 -17.90
N MET A 160 2.94 3.92 -19.04
CA MET A 160 4.29 4.49 -19.11
C MET A 160 4.44 5.73 -18.21
N THR A 161 3.41 6.56 -18.10
CA THR A 161 3.40 7.71 -17.20
C THR A 161 3.53 7.28 -15.73
N GLU A 162 2.77 6.27 -15.33
CA GLU A 162 2.81 5.75 -13.95
C GLU A 162 4.13 5.00 -13.66
N TYR A 163 4.68 4.24 -14.63
CA TYR A 163 6.02 3.65 -14.52
C TYR A 163 7.10 4.72 -14.32
N ALA A 164 7.05 5.80 -15.11
CA ALA A 164 8.00 6.90 -14.97
C ALA A 164 7.90 7.51 -13.57
N ARG A 165 6.67 7.75 -13.07
CA ARG A 165 6.45 8.31 -11.75
C ARG A 165 6.95 7.37 -10.64
N ALA A 166 6.68 6.07 -10.73
CA ALA A 166 7.20 5.07 -9.79
C ALA A 166 8.74 5.10 -9.71
N LEU A 167 9.42 5.12 -10.88
CA LEU A 167 10.88 5.16 -10.98
C LEU A 167 11.48 6.51 -10.54
N GLU A 168 10.75 7.61 -10.64
CA GLU A 168 11.14 8.90 -10.08
C GLU A 168 11.14 8.90 -8.55
N LEU A 169 10.14 8.26 -7.95
CA LEU A 169 10.00 8.14 -6.50
C LEU A 169 10.99 7.11 -5.93
N ASP A 170 11.12 5.97 -6.58
CA ASP A 170 12.06 4.91 -6.22
C ASP A 170 12.59 4.20 -7.49
N ALA A 171 13.85 4.44 -7.85
CA ALA A 171 14.45 3.84 -9.05
C ALA A 171 14.67 2.32 -8.91
N ASP A 172 14.64 1.77 -7.71
CA ASP A 172 14.79 0.33 -7.45
C ASP A 172 13.44 -0.37 -7.27
N VAL A 173 12.32 0.34 -7.39
CA VAL A 173 10.97 -0.18 -7.18
C VAL A 173 10.67 -1.45 -8.00
N LEU A 174 11.23 -1.56 -9.20
CA LEU A 174 11.05 -2.74 -10.07
C LEU A 174 11.84 -3.96 -9.58
N SER A 175 12.95 -3.77 -8.89
CA SER A 175 13.77 -4.88 -8.36
C SER A 175 13.23 -5.42 -7.04
N THR A 176 12.46 -4.62 -6.31
CA THR A 176 11.88 -4.98 -5.02
C THR A 176 10.45 -5.50 -5.11
N THR A 177 9.86 -5.42 -6.32
CA THR A 177 8.46 -5.82 -6.53
C THR A 177 8.36 -7.26 -6.99
N PRO A 178 7.44 -8.07 -6.42
CA PRO A 178 7.17 -9.42 -6.89
C PRO A 178 6.85 -9.45 -8.40
N GLU A 179 7.31 -10.47 -9.09
CA GLU A 179 7.25 -10.63 -10.57
C GLU A 179 5.86 -10.39 -11.18
N GLY A 180 4.78 -10.51 -10.40
CA GLY A 180 3.40 -10.42 -10.89
C GLY A 180 2.98 -9.07 -11.48
N VAL A 181 3.60 -7.95 -11.07
CA VAL A 181 3.25 -6.61 -11.57
C VAL A 181 3.99 -6.31 -12.88
N VAL A 182 5.25 -6.73 -12.97
CA VAL A 182 6.05 -6.62 -14.21
C VAL A 182 5.55 -7.61 -15.28
N ALA A 183 4.89 -8.68 -14.87
CA ALA A 183 4.29 -9.69 -15.78
C ALA A 183 3.21 -9.12 -16.72
N GLN A 184 2.66 -7.94 -16.44
CA GLN A 184 1.72 -7.26 -17.35
C GLN A 184 2.43 -6.61 -18.57
N VAL A 185 3.76 -6.47 -18.53
CA VAL A 185 4.57 -5.99 -19.64
C VAL A 185 4.85 -7.17 -20.58
N THR A 186 3.94 -7.43 -21.49
CA THR A 186 3.92 -8.68 -22.26
C THR A 186 4.64 -8.59 -23.60
N THR A 187 4.63 -7.40 -24.27
CA THR A 187 5.26 -7.27 -25.57
C THR A 187 6.71 -6.81 -25.50
N PRO A 188 7.55 -7.17 -26.51
CA PRO A 188 8.93 -6.67 -26.60
C PRO A 188 9.00 -5.14 -26.61
N GLU A 189 8.07 -4.47 -27.29
CA GLU A 189 7.99 -3.00 -27.36
C GLU A 189 7.70 -2.37 -26.01
N GLN A 190 6.79 -2.96 -25.24
CA GLN A 190 6.48 -2.49 -23.89
C GLN A 190 7.70 -2.64 -22.99
N ARG A 191 8.41 -3.79 -23.04
CA ARG A 191 9.66 -4.01 -22.29
C ARG A 191 10.74 -3.02 -22.66
N ALA A 192 10.86 -2.70 -23.96
CA ALA A 192 11.81 -1.72 -24.44
C ALA A 192 11.52 -0.31 -23.91
N ARG A 193 10.25 0.11 -23.90
CA ARG A 193 9.81 1.40 -23.33
C ARG A 193 10.12 1.47 -21.82
N VAL A 194 9.80 0.42 -21.06
CA VAL A 194 10.12 0.36 -19.63
C VAL A 194 11.64 0.40 -19.41
N SER A 195 12.42 -0.33 -20.20
CA SER A 195 13.90 -0.29 -20.13
C SER A 195 14.44 1.13 -20.37
N PHE A 196 13.89 1.88 -21.30
CA PHE A 196 14.28 3.27 -21.54
C PHE A 196 13.96 4.17 -20.33
N LEU A 197 12.81 4.00 -19.69
CA LEU A 197 12.47 4.72 -18.47
C LEU A 197 13.40 4.40 -17.30
N ILE A 198 13.76 3.13 -17.14
CA ILE A 198 14.73 2.69 -16.12
C ILE A 198 16.11 3.33 -16.40
N ALA A 199 16.54 3.39 -17.65
CA ALA A 199 17.80 4.07 -18.01
C ALA A 199 17.77 5.54 -17.58
N LYS A 200 16.66 6.26 -17.78
CA LYS A 200 16.50 7.64 -17.30
C LYS A 200 16.58 7.73 -15.76
N ALA A 201 15.98 6.80 -15.05
CA ALA A 201 16.05 6.77 -13.59
C ALA A 201 17.49 6.56 -13.08
N TYR A 202 18.27 5.65 -13.70
CA TYR A 202 19.68 5.46 -13.40
C TYR A 202 20.51 6.72 -13.69
N MET A 203 20.24 7.43 -14.80
CA MET A 203 20.89 8.70 -15.11
C MET A 203 20.66 9.77 -14.04
N LYS A 204 19.42 9.90 -13.55
CA LYS A 204 19.09 10.85 -12.47
C LYS A 204 19.87 10.57 -11.18
N ARG A 205 20.27 9.31 -10.95
CA ARG A 205 21.11 8.88 -9.82
C ARG A 205 22.61 8.93 -10.08
N GLY A 206 23.02 9.33 -11.26
CA GLY A 206 24.42 9.33 -11.68
C GLY A 206 25.01 7.93 -11.94
N ASN A 207 24.18 6.89 -12.01
CA ASN A 207 24.61 5.54 -12.35
C ASN A 207 24.66 5.35 -13.87
N LEU A 208 25.78 5.76 -14.46
CA LEU A 208 25.99 5.72 -15.93
C LEU A 208 26.02 4.28 -16.47
N ASP A 209 26.58 3.35 -15.72
CA ASP A 209 26.71 1.94 -16.13
C ASP A 209 25.32 1.27 -16.18
N GLY A 210 24.51 1.46 -15.16
CA GLY A 210 23.13 1.00 -15.14
C GLY A 210 22.32 1.60 -16.29
N ALA A 211 22.46 2.90 -16.54
CA ALA A 211 21.80 3.56 -17.65
C ALA A 211 22.17 2.95 -19.00
N LEU A 212 23.45 2.73 -19.27
CA LEU A 212 23.94 2.12 -20.50
C LEU A 212 23.40 0.68 -20.70
N GLU A 213 23.36 -0.11 -19.62
CA GLU A 213 22.80 -1.46 -19.66
C GLU A 213 21.34 -1.45 -20.07
N TYR A 214 20.53 -0.57 -19.47
CA TYR A 214 19.11 -0.48 -19.79
C TYR A 214 18.83 0.18 -21.14
N LEU A 215 19.71 1.08 -21.62
CA LEU A 215 19.67 1.57 -23.03
C LEU A 215 19.94 0.43 -24.02
N ARG A 216 20.85 -0.50 -23.70
CA ARG A 216 21.08 -1.68 -24.54
C ARG A 216 19.84 -2.55 -24.61
N ARG A 217 19.19 -2.85 -23.49
CA ARG A 217 17.93 -3.62 -23.44
C ARG A 217 16.82 -2.94 -24.22
N ALA A 218 16.70 -1.60 -24.12
CA ALA A 218 15.74 -0.83 -24.90
C ALA A 218 15.99 -0.98 -26.42
N LYS A 219 17.26 -0.92 -26.84
CA LYS A 219 17.63 -1.14 -28.27
C LYS A 219 17.32 -2.56 -28.74
N GLU A 220 17.68 -3.58 -27.94
CA GLU A 220 17.42 -4.98 -28.24
C GLU A 220 15.93 -5.25 -28.37
N GLY A 221 15.10 -4.62 -27.51
CA GLY A 221 13.64 -4.63 -27.58
C GLY A 221 13.05 -3.71 -28.66
N ARG A 222 13.89 -3.09 -29.50
CA ARG A 222 13.49 -2.20 -30.60
C ARG A 222 12.68 -0.97 -30.16
N TYR A 223 13.10 -0.31 -29.07
CA TYR A 223 12.50 0.96 -28.69
C TYR A 223 12.57 1.94 -29.86
N PRO A 224 11.43 2.50 -30.34
CA PRO A 224 11.41 3.25 -31.61
C PRO A 224 12.17 4.57 -31.52
N ASP A 225 12.16 5.21 -30.35
CA ASP A 225 12.68 6.56 -30.16
C ASP A 225 14.09 6.58 -29.55
N MET A 226 14.93 5.56 -29.82
CA MET A 226 16.29 5.48 -29.29
C MET A 226 17.14 6.73 -29.56
N ALA A 227 16.93 7.39 -30.70
CA ALA A 227 17.65 8.64 -31.04
C ALA A 227 17.35 9.79 -30.07
N ASN A 228 16.26 9.73 -29.32
CA ASN A 228 15.93 10.73 -28.29
C ASN A 228 16.94 10.79 -27.15
N VAL A 229 17.78 9.77 -26.97
CA VAL A 229 18.93 9.80 -26.02
C VAL A 229 19.81 11.04 -26.27
N TYR A 230 20.03 11.42 -27.54
CA TYR A 230 20.83 12.61 -27.90
C TYR A 230 20.04 13.93 -27.87
N LYS A 231 18.76 13.91 -27.52
CA LYS A 231 17.88 15.08 -27.39
C LYS A 231 17.41 15.29 -25.95
N ASP A 232 17.40 14.26 -25.13
CA ASP A 232 16.95 14.32 -23.76
C ASP A 232 18.10 14.76 -22.83
N PRO A 233 18.00 15.94 -22.17
CA PRO A 233 19.05 16.48 -21.31
C PRO A 233 19.50 15.54 -20.18
N VAL A 234 18.64 14.61 -19.75
CA VAL A 234 18.98 13.60 -18.73
C VAL A 234 20.18 12.76 -19.14
N PHE A 235 20.37 12.51 -20.43
CA PHE A 235 21.49 11.71 -20.95
C PHE A 235 22.74 12.52 -21.33
N THR A 236 22.76 13.82 -21.09
CA THR A 236 23.93 14.69 -21.39
C THR A 236 25.27 14.10 -20.91
N PRO A 237 25.39 13.53 -19.68
CA PRO A 237 26.63 12.93 -19.23
C PRO A 237 27.14 11.76 -20.08
N LEU A 238 26.25 11.10 -20.85
CA LEU A 238 26.61 9.99 -21.71
C LEU A 238 26.92 10.40 -23.16
N TRP A 239 26.63 11.64 -23.60
CA TRP A 239 26.74 12.01 -25.00
C TRP A 239 28.13 11.88 -25.59
N ASN A 240 29.16 11.99 -24.75
CA ASN A 240 30.57 11.80 -25.15
C ASN A 240 31.14 10.42 -24.73
N ASP A 241 30.30 9.54 -24.14
CA ASP A 241 30.73 8.19 -23.77
C ASP A 241 30.77 7.31 -25.02
N PRO A 242 31.94 6.70 -25.36
CA PRO A 242 32.05 5.87 -26.55
C PRO A 242 31.16 4.62 -26.51
N ARG A 243 30.74 4.20 -25.32
CA ARG A 243 29.82 3.06 -25.13
C ARG A 243 28.42 3.40 -25.60
N LEU A 244 27.98 4.67 -25.45
CA LEU A 244 26.68 5.11 -25.95
C LEU A 244 26.64 5.03 -27.47
N ALA A 245 27.69 5.46 -28.18
CA ALA A 245 27.76 5.41 -29.64
C ALA A 245 27.66 3.97 -30.22
N LYS A 246 28.06 2.95 -29.44
CA LYS A 246 27.88 1.53 -29.80
C LYS A 246 26.42 1.07 -29.64
N ILE A 247 25.67 1.72 -28.75
CA ILE A 247 24.27 1.39 -28.51
C ILE A 247 23.37 2.17 -29.48
N VAL A 248 23.57 3.49 -29.58
CA VAL A 248 22.70 4.39 -30.36
C VAL A 248 23.55 5.11 -31.41
N LYS A 249 23.23 4.89 -32.68
CA LYS A 249 23.83 5.67 -33.75
C LYS A 249 23.30 7.10 -33.67
N ARG A 250 24.18 8.09 -33.79
CA ARG A 250 23.84 9.51 -33.92
C ARG A 250 23.06 9.78 -35.21
#